data_3d305f0042af0a5d0cefa7fe3a498494
#
_entry.id   3d305f0042af0a5d0cefa7fe3a498494
#
_cell.length_a   1.000
_cell.length_b   1.000
_cell.length_c   1.000
_cell.angle_alpha   90.00
_cell.angle_beta   90.00
_cell.angle_gamma   90.00
#
_symmetry.space_group_name_H-M   'P 1'
#
loop_
_entity.id
_entity.type
_entity.pdbx_description
1 polymer ?
#
loop_
_entity_poly.entity_id
_entity_poly.type
_entity_poly.pdbx_seq_one_letter_code
_entity_poly.pdbx_strand_id
1 'polypeptide(L)'
;TTLNGGPNIDYIEISSTDKTAPHEKAVRGKHMENLNRGVVSAHAKNGNLVSWRILATDNEETIFHLWKNGETKLGEFTMEQASNYFDNGGTATDWYTVDVYVNGECTEFAQASKNFTNTNSGQSGAYFDIKLKQPADMTMPDGTTCSYSANDCSVGDVDGDGEYELFVKWDPSNSQDNSKNGYTGNVYIDCYKLDGTQLWRVDLGRNIRAGAHYNQFTVYDFDGDGKAELICKTADGTVDGMGNVIGDGSKDYRSDAGRILSGPEYLTLFDGATGKALDTIDYKPGRGDYTAWGDNYGNRVDRFTACVAYLDGVNAYACFGRGYYTRSAVTAYSVSNGKLKEYWSFDTGHDESVKGYGDGNHHIMGADVDGDGKQEVVVGSAVIDDNGELLYTSGLGHGDAIHIGDFDPTNPGLEIFQCHEEESSNFGVSLRDGKTGKLLFKEDASGDTGRCLADNLIAGNGGAEMVGSHNGIVYSAAGEHQQVLTWSEITKWGQNSVVYWTDTLERAVLDRTMADQYGKGRVFTGDDAGYNNASKSNACLTCDLMGDWREEMLFRVGSDTIRVFTTTYTNEYNLYCLMQNPQYRVQVAAQNNGYNQPPHTDYYIDSVEYTRPEEQDIWVNSK
;
A
#
# COMPACT_ATOMS: atom_id res chain seq x y z
N THR A 1 -41.99 -16.26 -16.89
CA THR A 1 -42.89 -15.18 -17.37
C THR A 1 -42.02 -13.96 -17.61
N THR A 2 -41.72 -13.71 -18.88
CA THR A 2 -41.01 -12.50 -19.31
C THR A 2 -41.84 -11.27 -18.96
N LEU A 3 -41.37 -10.45 -18.04
CA LEU A 3 -41.91 -9.11 -17.81
C LEU A 3 -41.29 -8.16 -18.85
N ASN A 4 -42.03 -7.80 -19.84
CA ASN A 4 -41.69 -6.71 -20.74
C ASN A 4 -41.94 -5.36 -20.03
N GLY A 5 -40.87 -4.59 -19.81
CA GLY A 5 -40.94 -3.16 -19.50
C GLY A 5 -41.00 -2.77 -18.03
N GLY A 6 -40.41 -3.55 -17.12
CA GLY A 6 -40.15 -3.11 -15.74
C GLY A 6 -38.78 -2.42 -15.57
N PRO A 7 -38.59 -1.62 -14.53
CA PRO A 7 -37.27 -1.09 -14.23
C PRO A 7 -36.28 -2.23 -14.00
N ASN A 8 -35.05 -2.07 -14.46
CA ASN A 8 -33.98 -2.99 -14.12
C ASN A 8 -33.83 -3.03 -12.60
N ILE A 9 -33.90 -4.22 -12.03
CA ILE A 9 -33.59 -4.44 -10.62
C ILE A 9 -32.13 -4.88 -10.60
N ASP A 10 -31.25 -3.96 -10.26
CA ASP A 10 -29.81 -4.23 -10.23
C ASP A 10 -29.41 -5.09 -9.02
N TYR A 11 -30.18 -5.05 -7.95
CA TYR A 11 -30.02 -5.96 -6.80
C TYR A 11 -31.30 -6.05 -5.95
N ILE A 12 -31.39 -7.10 -5.15
CA ILE A 12 -32.41 -7.26 -4.10
C ILE A 12 -31.66 -7.38 -2.78
N GLU A 13 -31.83 -6.39 -1.91
CA GLU A 13 -31.35 -6.47 -0.54
C GLU A 13 -32.32 -7.31 0.30
N ILE A 14 -31.81 -8.37 0.93
CA ILE A 14 -32.54 -9.17 1.90
C ILE A 14 -31.92 -8.89 3.27
N SER A 15 -32.58 -8.09 4.10
CA SER A 15 -32.14 -7.87 5.48
C SER A 15 -32.77 -8.90 6.40
N SER A 16 -31.97 -9.57 7.24
CA SER A 16 -32.43 -10.37 8.37
C SER A 16 -32.41 -9.53 9.64
N THR A 17 -33.46 -9.63 10.44
CA THR A 17 -33.50 -9.06 11.80
C THR A 17 -32.94 -10.02 12.85
N ASP A 18 -32.49 -11.19 12.45
CA ASP A 18 -31.90 -12.19 13.34
C ASP A 18 -30.39 -11.91 13.50
N LYS A 19 -30.00 -11.34 14.63
CA LYS A 19 -28.61 -11.05 14.98
C LYS A 19 -27.74 -12.31 15.21
N THR A 20 -28.32 -13.51 15.11
CA THR A 20 -27.62 -14.78 15.26
C THR A 20 -27.47 -15.54 13.92
N ALA A 21 -27.97 -14.99 12.84
CA ALA A 21 -27.73 -15.57 11.51
C ALA A 21 -26.25 -15.39 11.12
N PRO A 22 -25.61 -16.42 10.52
CA PRO A 22 -24.29 -16.23 9.94
C PRO A 22 -24.36 -15.10 8.91
N HIS A 23 -23.41 -14.17 8.96
CA HIS A 23 -23.32 -13.08 8.00
C HIS A 23 -23.31 -13.68 6.58
N GLU A 24 -24.29 -13.30 5.76
CA GLU A 24 -24.30 -13.75 4.37
C GLU A 24 -23.12 -13.10 3.63
N LYS A 25 -22.34 -13.92 2.90
CA LYS A 25 -21.30 -13.43 2.00
C LYS A 25 -21.88 -12.35 1.09
N ALA A 26 -21.16 -11.28 0.87
CA ALA A 26 -21.54 -10.23 -0.07
C ALA A 26 -21.97 -10.82 -1.42
N VAL A 27 -23.07 -10.34 -1.97
CA VAL A 27 -23.69 -10.88 -3.21
C VAL A 27 -22.88 -10.52 -4.46
N ARG A 28 -21.89 -9.62 -4.33
CA ARG A 28 -20.91 -9.24 -5.36
C ARG A 28 -19.52 -9.25 -4.73
N GLY A 29 -18.51 -9.66 -5.53
CA GLY A 29 -17.12 -9.52 -5.16
C GLY A 29 -16.69 -8.04 -5.01
N LYS A 30 -15.50 -7.83 -4.53
CA LYS A 30 -14.93 -6.49 -4.37
C LYS A 30 -14.69 -5.82 -5.73
N HIS A 31 -15.10 -4.57 -5.87
CA HIS A 31 -14.86 -3.79 -7.10
C HIS A 31 -13.38 -3.42 -7.21
N MET A 32 -12.74 -3.77 -8.32
CA MET A 32 -11.32 -3.55 -8.56
C MET A 32 -11.09 -2.84 -9.91
N GLU A 33 -9.92 -2.23 -10.05
CA GLU A 33 -9.47 -1.61 -11.29
C GLU A 33 -9.37 -2.63 -12.44
N ASN A 34 -9.78 -2.25 -13.65
CA ASN A 34 -9.70 -3.09 -14.85
C ASN A 34 -8.32 -3.00 -15.50
N LEU A 35 -7.36 -3.75 -14.99
CA LEU A 35 -5.97 -3.69 -15.42
C LEU A 35 -5.78 -4.23 -16.84
N ASN A 36 -4.79 -3.69 -17.55
CA ASN A 36 -4.28 -4.25 -18.80
C ASN A 36 -3.27 -5.39 -18.50
N ARG A 37 -2.71 -6.01 -19.55
CA ARG A 37 -1.77 -7.13 -19.39
C ARG A 37 -0.42 -6.75 -18.81
N GLY A 38 -0.10 -5.47 -18.68
CA GLY A 38 1.14 -4.98 -18.08
C GLY A 38 2.40 -5.61 -18.67
N VAL A 39 2.46 -5.86 -19.97
CA VAL A 39 3.58 -6.59 -20.60
C VAL A 39 4.90 -5.86 -20.38
N VAL A 40 5.89 -6.57 -19.83
CA VAL A 40 7.24 -6.07 -19.54
C VAL A 40 8.28 -6.77 -20.40
N SER A 41 9.29 -6.02 -20.82
CA SER A 41 10.55 -6.55 -21.36
C SER A 41 11.71 -6.08 -20.49
N ALA A 42 12.23 -6.95 -19.63
CA ALA A 42 13.35 -6.68 -18.74
C ALA A 42 14.67 -7.15 -19.38
N HIS A 43 15.52 -6.20 -19.79
CA HIS A 43 16.78 -6.53 -20.44
C HIS A 43 17.78 -7.15 -19.45
N ALA A 44 18.32 -8.29 -19.83
CA ALA A 44 19.30 -9.06 -19.06
C ALA A 44 20.54 -9.35 -19.93
N LYS A 45 21.60 -9.89 -19.33
CA LYS A 45 22.90 -10.12 -20.00
C LYS A 45 22.82 -10.88 -21.32
N ASN A 46 21.92 -11.87 -21.43
CA ASN A 46 21.87 -12.79 -22.57
C ASN A 46 20.56 -12.73 -23.34
N GLY A 47 19.70 -11.77 -23.05
CA GLY A 47 18.37 -11.69 -23.66
C GLY A 47 17.43 -10.80 -22.87
N ASN A 48 16.14 -11.00 -23.04
CA ASN A 48 15.11 -10.28 -22.33
C ASN A 48 14.20 -11.28 -21.56
N LEU A 49 13.94 -10.99 -20.29
CA LEU A 49 12.81 -11.59 -19.61
C LEU A 49 11.54 -10.82 -20.03
N VAL A 50 10.60 -11.52 -20.61
CA VAL A 50 9.28 -10.99 -20.94
C VAL A 50 8.27 -11.54 -19.95
N SER A 51 7.45 -10.71 -19.34
CA SER A 51 6.42 -11.12 -18.39
C SER A 51 5.12 -10.34 -18.59
N TRP A 52 4.00 -10.90 -18.12
CA TRP A 52 2.67 -10.29 -18.24
C TRP A 52 1.77 -10.75 -17.10
N ARG A 53 0.68 -10.02 -16.87
CA ARG A 53 -0.30 -10.37 -15.85
C ARG A 53 -1.18 -11.53 -16.25
N ILE A 54 -1.36 -12.48 -15.33
CA ILE A 54 -2.54 -13.34 -15.27
C ILE A 54 -3.54 -12.59 -14.39
N LEU A 55 -4.69 -12.21 -14.95
CA LEU A 55 -5.70 -11.46 -14.23
C LEU A 55 -6.65 -12.40 -13.48
N ALA A 56 -7.16 -11.99 -12.34
CA ALA A 56 -8.16 -12.75 -11.59
C ALA A 56 -9.49 -12.91 -12.35
N THR A 57 -9.67 -12.16 -13.44
CA THR A 57 -10.81 -12.28 -14.36
C THR A 57 -10.55 -13.26 -15.52
N ASP A 58 -9.34 -13.82 -15.65
CA ASP A 58 -9.04 -14.84 -16.68
C ASP A 58 -9.63 -16.19 -16.29
N ASN A 59 -10.20 -16.89 -17.25
CA ASN A 59 -10.71 -18.23 -17.03
C ASN A 59 -9.66 -19.30 -17.39
N GLU A 60 -9.86 -20.53 -16.97
CA GLU A 60 -8.94 -21.66 -17.19
C GLU A 60 -8.70 -21.99 -18.68
N GLU A 61 -9.56 -21.52 -19.59
CA GLU A 61 -9.43 -21.72 -21.04
C GLU A 61 -8.64 -20.60 -21.72
N THR A 62 -8.11 -19.64 -20.94
CA THR A 62 -7.33 -18.50 -21.45
C THR A 62 -5.98 -19.00 -21.97
N ILE A 63 -5.61 -18.55 -23.18
CA ILE A 63 -4.32 -18.81 -23.82
C ILE A 63 -3.68 -17.49 -24.20
N PHE A 64 -2.42 -17.31 -23.84
CA PHE A 64 -1.61 -16.14 -24.14
C PHE A 64 -0.70 -16.41 -25.34
N HIS A 65 -0.78 -15.60 -26.38
CA HIS A 65 0.13 -15.65 -27.53
C HIS A 65 1.16 -14.56 -27.44
N LEU A 66 2.41 -14.93 -27.19
CA LEU A 66 3.53 -14.00 -27.09
C LEU A 66 4.14 -13.73 -28.46
N TRP A 67 4.27 -12.45 -28.80
CA TRP A 67 4.85 -11.98 -30.05
C TRP A 67 6.04 -11.06 -29.80
N LYS A 68 7.06 -11.13 -30.66
CA LYS A 68 8.22 -10.24 -30.71
C LYS A 68 8.14 -9.34 -31.93
N ASN A 69 8.31 -8.03 -31.72
CA ASN A 69 8.35 -6.99 -32.77
C ASN A 69 7.13 -7.03 -33.72
N GLY A 70 6.00 -7.55 -33.25
CA GLY A 70 4.75 -7.66 -34.02
C GLY A 70 4.75 -8.70 -35.14
N GLU A 71 5.83 -9.46 -35.33
CA GLU A 71 6.00 -10.36 -36.47
C GLU A 71 6.27 -11.82 -36.07
N THR A 72 7.03 -12.04 -35.00
CA THR A 72 7.50 -13.38 -34.62
C THR A 72 6.76 -13.90 -33.40
N LYS A 73 5.94 -14.94 -33.58
CA LYS A 73 5.32 -15.66 -32.46
C LYS A 73 6.39 -16.46 -31.72
N LEU A 74 6.58 -16.17 -30.44
CA LEU A 74 7.55 -16.86 -29.58
C LEU A 74 6.96 -18.06 -28.86
N GLY A 75 5.65 -18.05 -28.55
CA GLY A 75 5.00 -19.16 -27.86
C GLY A 75 3.52 -18.94 -27.63
N GLU A 76 2.91 -20.00 -27.11
CA GLU A 76 1.54 -20.03 -26.55
C GLU A 76 1.65 -20.52 -25.11
N PHE A 77 0.96 -19.88 -24.19
CA PHE A 77 1.00 -20.16 -22.76
C PHE A 77 -0.42 -20.30 -22.23
N THR A 78 -0.65 -21.30 -21.40
CA THR A 78 -1.95 -21.53 -20.74
C THR A 78 -1.94 -21.03 -19.31
N MET A 79 -3.09 -21.03 -18.66
CA MET A 79 -3.26 -20.67 -17.25
C MET A 79 -2.47 -21.60 -16.28
N GLU A 80 -2.03 -22.78 -16.74
CA GLU A 80 -1.21 -23.71 -15.95
C GLU A 80 0.29 -23.33 -15.95
N GLN A 81 0.69 -22.38 -16.80
CA GLN A 81 2.09 -22.00 -16.99
C GLN A 81 2.34 -20.63 -16.38
N ALA A 82 3.58 -20.41 -15.92
CA ALA A 82 4.03 -19.08 -15.49
C ALA A 82 3.92 -18.05 -16.63
N SER A 83 3.53 -16.84 -16.30
CA SER A 83 3.36 -15.72 -17.24
C SER A 83 4.68 -15.00 -17.54
N ASN A 84 5.72 -15.78 -17.84
CA ASN A 84 7.01 -15.24 -18.23
C ASN A 84 7.71 -16.12 -19.29
N TYR A 85 8.59 -15.47 -20.06
CA TYR A 85 9.39 -16.13 -21.11
C TYR A 85 10.75 -15.46 -21.24
N PHE A 86 11.83 -16.22 -21.28
CA PHE A 86 13.16 -15.67 -21.54
C PHE A 86 13.50 -15.76 -23.03
N ASP A 87 13.48 -14.62 -23.71
CA ASP A 87 13.90 -14.49 -25.12
C ASP A 87 15.44 -14.46 -25.21
N ASN A 88 16.04 -15.62 -25.42
CA ASN A 88 17.49 -15.78 -25.50
C ASN A 88 18.04 -15.04 -26.74
N GLY A 89 18.85 -14.03 -26.54
CA GLY A 89 19.38 -13.15 -27.58
C GLY A 89 18.47 -11.95 -27.90
N GLY A 90 17.42 -11.73 -27.11
CA GLY A 90 16.65 -10.49 -27.14
C GLY A 90 17.52 -9.27 -26.85
N THR A 91 17.22 -8.16 -27.48
CA THR A 91 17.96 -6.89 -27.33
C THR A 91 17.14 -5.84 -26.60
N ALA A 92 17.77 -4.82 -26.06
CA ALA A 92 17.10 -3.74 -25.35
C ALA A 92 16.09 -2.93 -26.21
N THR A 93 16.14 -3.09 -27.53
CA THR A 93 15.23 -2.42 -28.48
C THR A 93 14.08 -3.31 -28.96
N ASP A 94 14.11 -4.60 -28.64
CA ASP A 94 13.00 -5.51 -28.96
C ASP A 94 11.80 -5.19 -28.05
N TRP A 95 10.62 -5.25 -28.63
CA TRP A 95 9.36 -5.08 -27.92
C TRP A 95 8.47 -6.29 -28.12
N TYR A 96 7.55 -6.49 -27.19
CA TYR A 96 6.72 -7.68 -27.15
C TYR A 96 5.25 -7.32 -26.92
N THR A 97 4.35 -8.17 -27.39
CA THR A 97 2.92 -8.11 -27.11
C THR A 97 2.41 -9.47 -26.71
N VAL A 98 1.34 -9.47 -25.95
CA VAL A 98 0.63 -10.69 -25.53
C VAL A 98 -0.82 -10.56 -25.97
N ASP A 99 -1.25 -11.34 -26.97
CA ASP A 99 -2.66 -11.44 -27.37
C ASP A 99 -3.34 -12.54 -26.55
N VAL A 100 -4.58 -12.30 -26.13
CA VAL A 100 -5.36 -13.21 -25.30
C VAL A 100 -6.42 -13.91 -26.14
N TYR A 101 -6.46 -15.23 -26.02
CA TYR A 101 -7.42 -16.09 -26.71
C TYR A 101 -8.27 -16.87 -25.69
N VAL A 102 -9.57 -16.91 -25.92
CA VAL A 102 -10.50 -17.72 -25.15
C VAL A 102 -11.34 -18.53 -26.15
N ASN A 103 -11.39 -19.86 -26.01
CA ASN A 103 -12.09 -20.77 -26.94
C ASN A 103 -11.67 -20.59 -28.42
N GLY A 104 -10.41 -20.19 -28.65
CA GLY A 104 -9.86 -19.98 -29.99
C GLY A 104 -10.20 -18.64 -30.63
N GLU A 105 -10.93 -17.77 -29.95
CA GLU A 105 -11.20 -16.39 -30.37
C GLU A 105 -10.27 -15.41 -29.65
N CYS A 106 -9.65 -14.48 -30.38
CA CYS A 106 -8.85 -13.41 -29.79
C CYS A 106 -9.78 -12.41 -29.10
N THR A 107 -9.66 -12.31 -27.79
CA THR A 107 -10.49 -11.42 -26.96
C THR A 107 -9.79 -10.12 -26.58
N GLU A 108 -8.45 -10.10 -26.62
CA GLU A 108 -7.66 -8.94 -26.26
C GLU A 108 -6.36 -8.89 -27.09
N PHE A 109 -6.03 -7.71 -27.60
CA PHE A 109 -4.74 -7.38 -28.17
C PHE A 109 -3.98 -6.50 -27.19
N ALA A 110 -2.92 -7.01 -26.59
CA ALA A 110 -2.17 -6.26 -25.61
C ALA A 110 -1.35 -5.13 -26.25
N GLN A 111 -1.12 -4.10 -25.48
CA GLN A 111 -0.18 -3.01 -25.83
C GLN A 111 1.26 -3.54 -25.91
N ALA A 112 2.13 -2.78 -26.58
CA ALA A 112 3.55 -3.08 -26.60
C ALA A 112 4.15 -3.03 -25.19
N SER A 113 5.11 -3.92 -24.93
CA SER A 113 5.77 -4.03 -23.63
C SER A 113 6.39 -2.71 -23.15
N LYS A 114 6.34 -2.46 -21.86
CA LYS A 114 7.22 -1.51 -21.18
C LYS A 114 8.63 -2.08 -21.14
N ASN A 115 9.59 -1.38 -21.73
CA ASN A 115 10.96 -1.85 -21.84
C ASN A 115 11.83 -1.31 -20.71
N PHE A 116 12.36 -2.19 -19.89
CA PHE A 116 13.38 -1.94 -18.87
C PHE A 116 14.74 -2.18 -19.52
N THR A 117 15.32 -1.12 -20.06
CA THR A 117 16.48 -1.22 -20.93
C THR A 117 17.83 -1.20 -20.22
N ASN A 118 17.86 -0.78 -18.96
CA ASN A 118 19.05 -0.72 -18.14
C ASN A 118 19.07 -1.86 -17.12
N THR A 119 20.26 -2.31 -16.73
CA THR A 119 20.45 -3.41 -15.77
C THR A 119 21.20 -2.88 -14.55
N ASN A 120 20.84 -3.32 -13.35
CA ASN A 120 21.63 -3.02 -12.14
C ASN A 120 23.00 -3.73 -12.17
N SER A 121 23.93 -3.30 -11.31
CA SER A 121 25.30 -3.85 -11.27
C SER A 121 25.34 -5.35 -10.93
N GLY A 122 24.37 -5.85 -10.15
CA GLY A 122 24.20 -7.28 -9.83
C GLY A 122 23.60 -8.10 -10.97
N GLN A 123 23.08 -7.47 -12.01
CA GLN A 123 22.41 -8.08 -13.16
C GLN A 123 21.20 -8.95 -12.78
N SER A 124 20.60 -8.71 -11.63
CA SER A 124 19.41 -9.41 -11.11
C SER A 124 18.12 -8.62 -11.33
N GLY A 125 18.23 -7.37 -11.79
CA GLY A 125 17.12 -6.48 -12.08
C GLY A 125 17.41 -5.61 -13.30
N ALA A 126 16.35 -5.26 -13.99
CA ALA A 126 16.33 -4.24 -15.01
C ALA A 126 15.59 -3.01 -14.50
N TYR A 127 15.82 -1.84 -15.13
CA TYR A 127 15.15 -0.62 -14.72
C TYR A 127 14.93 0.38 -15.85
N PHE A 128 13.98 1.27 -15.60
CA PHE A 128 13.85 2.55 -16.33
C PHE A 128 13.69 3.71 -15.32
N ASP A 129 13.98 4.91 -15.78
CA ASP A 129 13.91 6.13 -14.98
C ASP A 129 12.70 6.99 -15.41
N ILE A 130 11.90 7.43 -14.46
CA ILE A 130 10.84 8.42 -14.62
C ILE A 130 11.41 9.77 -14.20
N LYS A 131 11.59 10.69 -15.15
CA LYS A 131 12.04 12.05 -14.85
C LYS A 131 10.90 12.90 -14.35
N LEU A 132 11.12 13.54 -13.20
CA LEU A 132 10.13 14.34 -12.49
C LEU A 132 10.45 15.83 -12.61
N LYS A 133 9.42 16.67 -12.45
CA LYS A 133 9.57 18.13 -12.39
C LYS A 133 9.70 18.57 -10.93
N GLN A 134 10.94 18.59 -10.42
CA GLN A 134 11.23 19.02 -9.04
C GLN A 134 10.65 20.41 -8.74
N PRO A 135 9.98 20.59 -7.57
CA PRO A 135 9.59 21.93 -7.12
C PRO A 135 10.81 22.84 -6.90
N ALA A 136 10.61 24.15 -7.09
CA ALA A 136 11.64 25.14 -6.81
C ALA A 136 11.93 25.23 -5.29
N ASP A 137 13.17 25.58 -4.94
CA ASP A 137 13.54 25.86 -3.56
C ASP A 137 12.63 26.93 -2.93
N MET A 138 12.31 26.76 -1.64
CA MET A 138 11.42 27.65 -0.91
C MET A 138 12.13 28.27 0.28
N THR A 139 11.92 29.59 0.50
CA THR A 139 12.43 30.30 1.67
C THR A 139 11.36 30.40 2.74
N MET A 140 11.70 30.04 3.97
CA MET A 140 10.82 30.07 5.14
C MET A 140 10.77 31.47 5.77
N PRO A 141 9.77 31.74 6.65
CA PRO A 141 9.67 33.05 7.35
C PRO A 141 10.90 33.41 8.16
N ASP A 142 11.65 32.47 8.68
CA ASP A 142 12.90 32.65 9.42
C ASP A 142 14.14 32.87 8.53
N GLY A 143 13.96 32.88 7.21
CA GLY A 143 15.03 33.06 6.23
C GLY A 143 15.76 31.78 5.83
N THR A 144 15.44 30.63 6.42
CA THR A 144 16.00 29.35 5.98
C THR A 144 15.41 28.92 4.64
N THR A 145 16.17 28.16 3.85
CA THR A 145 15.74 27.67 2.53
C THR A 145 15.69 26.15 2.54
N CYS A 146 14.68 25.56 1.92
CA CYS A 146 14.60 24.12 1.68
C CYS A 146 14.60 23.83 0.19
N SER A 147 15.19 22.69 -0.17
CA SER A 147 15.06 22.03 -1.47
C SER A 147 14.08 20.85 -1.36
N TYR A 148 13.81 20.18 -2.46
CA TYR A 148 12.83 19.08 -2.51
C TYR A 148 13.45 17.80 -3.07
N SER A 149 12.93 16.66 -2.60
CA SER A 149 13.19 15.36 -3.21
C SER A 149 11.91 14.54 -3.31
N ALA A 150 11.83 13.66 -4.30
CA ALA A 150 10.76 12.67 -4.35
C ALA A 150 10.80 11.78 -3.10
N ASN A 151 9.64 11.43 -2.56
CA ASN A 151 9.47 10.64 -1.35
C ASN A 151 8.46 9.51 -1.58
N ASP A 152 7.50 9.32 -0.68
CA ASP A 152 6.52 8.25 -0.78
C ASP A 152 5.68 8.38 -2.04
N CYS A 153 5.42 7.25 -2.68
CA CYS A 153 4.59 7.14 -3.86
C CYS A 153 3.33 6.30 -3.57
N SER A 154 2.36 6.43 -4.45
CA SER A 154 1.21 5.54 -4.59
C SER A 154 0.88 5.40 -6.07
N VAL A 155 -0.02 4.50 -6.43
CA VAL A 155 -0.43 4.27 -7.82
C VAL A 155 -1.94 4.12 -7.92
N GLY A 156 -2.49 4.50 -9.07
CA GLY A 156 -3.89 4.33 -9.44
C GLY A 156 -4.06 4.58 -10.93
N ASP A 157 -4.98 3.87 -11.57
CA ASP A 157 -5.39 4.10 -12.95
C ASP A 157 -6.33 5.31 -12.99
N VAL A 158 -5.86 6.48 -13.43
CA VAL A 158 -6.64 7.72 -13.38
C VAL A 158 -7.42 8.00 -14.67
N ASP A 159 -7.12 7.31 -15.76
CA ASP A 159 -7.80 7.53 -17.04
C ASP A 159 -8.57 6.30 -17.57
N GLY A 160 -8.46 5.15 -16.89
CA GLY A 160 -9.20 3.92 -17.17
C GLY A 160 -8.60 3.09 -18.30
N ASP A 161 -7.30 3.27 -18.59
CA ASP A 161 -6.61 2.52 -19.66
C ASP A 161 -6.01 1.18 -19.16
N GLY A 162 -6.04 0.94 -17.85
CA GLY A 162 -5.53 -0.25 -17.17
C GLY A 162 -4.03 -0.20 -16.89
N GLU A 163 -3.34 0.90 -17.16
CA GLU A 163 -1.99 1.20 -16.70
C GLU A 163 -2.07 2.13 -15.48
N TYR A 164 -1.21 1.93 -14.51
CA TYR A 164 -1.18 2.80 -13.33
C TYR A 164 -0.43 4.10 -13.61
N GLU A 165 -0.98 5.24 -13.16
CA GLU A 165 -0.25 6.47 -12.97
C GLU A 165 0.42 6.49 -11.60
N LEU A 166 1.57 7.20 -11.55
CA LEU A 166 2.39 7.33 -10.35
C LEU A 166 2.09 8.65 -9.62
N PHE A 167 1.66 8.55 -8.38
CA PHE A 167 1.52 9.68 -7.46
C PHE A 167 2.79 9.83 -6.63
N VAL A 168 3.38 11.02 -6.66
CA VAL A 168 4.67 11.30 -6.00
C VAL A 168 4.49 12.41 -4.98
N LYS A 169 4.75 12.13 -3.71
CA LYS A 169 4.87 13.14 -2.66
C LYS A 169 6.27 13.76 -2.72
N TRP A 170 6.34 15.08 -2.73
CA TRP A 170 7.58 15.83 -2.63
C TRP A 170 7.82 16.25 -1.18
N ASP A 171 8.94 15.82 -0.61
CA ASP A 171 9.32 16.13 0.75
C ASP A 171 10.36 17.25 0.77
N PRO A 172 10.12 18.36 1.52
CA PRO A 172 11.10 19.41 1.67
C PRO A 172 12.25 18.95 2.58
N SER A 173 13.47 19.39 2.29
CA SER A 173 14.68 19.02 3.02
C SER A 173 14.68 19.43 4.50
N ASN A 174 13.74 20.29 4.90
CA ASN A 174 13.50 20.74 6.27
C ASN A 174 12.23 20.13 6.90
N SER A 175 11.73 18.99 6.37
CA SER A 175 10.64 18.27 7.01
C SER A 175 10.99 17.88 8.44
N GLN A 176 9.99 17.84 9.33
CA GLN A 176 10.20 17.69 10.78
C GLN A 176 9.38 16.54 11.33
N ASP A 177 9.96 15.79 12.24
CA ASP A 177 9.18 14.93 13.13
C ASP A 177 8.24 15.76 14.01
N ASN A 178 7.12 15.16 14.41
CA ASN A 178 6.09 15.83 15.22
C ASN A 178 6.62 16.30 16.58
N SER A 179 7.66 15.67 17.11
CA SER A 179 8.30 16.09 18.38
C SER A 179 9.16 17.34 18.25
N LYS A 180 9.54 17.76 17.02
CA LYS A 180 10.50 18.85 16.80
C LYS A 180 9.83 20.13 16.32
N ASN A 181 10.40 21.27 16.70
CA ASN A 181 10.05 22.61 16.18
C ASN A 181 10.77 22.87 14.86
N GLY A 182 10.29 23.84 14.10
CA GLY A 182 10.88 24.35 12.87
C GLY A 182 9.85 24.55 11.77
N TYR A 183 10.06 25.54 10.93
CA TYR A 183 9.30 25.73 9.71
C TYR A 183 9.61 24.61 8.73
N THR A 184 8.62 24.22 7.93
CA THR A 184 8.80 23.29 6.82
C THR A 184 8.36 23.96 5.51
N GLY A 185 8.95 23.54 4.40
CA GLY A 185 8.42 23.86 3.07
C GLY A 185 7.03 23.26 2.87
N ASN A 186 6.35 23.71 1.81
CA ASN A 186 5.09 23.10 1.40
C ASN A 186 5.32 21.64 0.99
N VAL A 187 4.32 20.81 1.14
CA VAL A 187 4.31 19.47 0.54
C VAL A 187 3.55 19.55 -0.78
N TYR A 188 4.08 18.90 -1.80
CA TYR A 188 3.40 18.74 -3.08
C TYR A 188 3.05 17.28 -3.33
N ILE A 189 1.95 17.04 -4.02
CA ILE A 189 1.59 15.73 -4.58
C ILE A 189 1.43 15.92 -6.09
N ASP A 190 2.21 15.19 -6.85
CA ASP A 190 2.17 15.17 -8.30
C ASP A 190 1.58 13.86 -8.82
N CYS A 191 0.96 13.89 -9.99
CA CYS A 191 0.61 12.70 -10.75
C CYS A 191 1.41 12.67 -12.07
N TYR A 192 1.95 11.50 -12.40
CA TYR A 192 2.76 11.25 -13.60
C TYR A 192 2.32 9.98 -14.31
N LYS A 193 2.33 10.02 -15.64
CA LYS A 193 2.39 8.78 -16.43
C LYS A 193 3.77 8.13 -16.29
N LEU A 194 3.87 6.82 -16.52
CA LEU A 194 5.13 6.08 -16.42
C LEU A 194 6.19 6.48 -17.48
N ASP A 195 5.81 7.31 -18.44
CA ASP A 195 6.75 7.93 -19.42
C ASP A 195 7.37 9.25 -18.91
N GLY A 196 6.98 9.72 -17.72
CA GLY A 196 7.42 10.97 -17.10
C GLY A 196 6.56 12.18 -17.45
N THR A 197 5.45 12.00 -18.15
CA THR A 197 4.48 13.08 -18.41
C THR A 197 3.79 13.45 -17.11
N GLN A 198 4.05 14.64 -16.58
CA GLN A 198 3.32 15.18 -15.43
C GLN A 198 1.91 15.59 -15.86
N LEU A 199 0.90 15.03 -15.21
CA LEU A 199 -0.50 15.37 -15.42
C LEU A 199 -0.88 16.64 -14.65
N TRP A 200 -0.53 16.70 -13.37
CA TRP A 200 -0.83 17.83 -12.50
C TRP A 200 0.05 17.84 -11.25
N ARG A 201 -0.08 18.94 -10.48
CA ARG A 201 0.52 19.13 -9.15
C ARG A 201 -0.49 19.76 -8.21
N VAL A 202 -0.68 19.19 -7.03
CA VAL A 202 -1.37 19.80 -5.88
C VAL A 202 -0.32 20.36 -4.93
N ASP A 203 -0.45 21.64 -4.54
CA ASP A 203 0.33 22.28 -3.48
C ASP A 203 -0.48 22.28 -2.18
N LEU A 204 -0.10 21.49 -1.17
CA LEU A 204 -0.81 21.42 0.09
C LEU A 204 -0.74 22.75 0.89
N GLY A 205 0.18 23.64 0.53
CA GLY A 205 0.26 25.00 1.06
C GLY A 205 0.95 25.09 2.42
N ARG A 206 1.14 26.34 2.87
CA ARG A 206 1.90 26.68 4.09
C ARG A 206 1.24 26.22 5.39
N ASN A 207 -0.05 25.94 5.36
CA ASN A 207 -0.84 25.53 6.53
C ASN A 207 -0.93 24.00 6.68
N ILE A 208 -0.13 23.27 5.93
CA ILE A 208 0.15 21.82 6.11
C ILE A 208 1.65 21.69 6.40
N ARG A 209 1.99 21.10 7.54
CA ARG A 209 3.38 20.86 7.94
C ARG A 209 3.92 19.60 7.26
N ALA A 210 5.20 19.58 6.90
CA ALA A 210 5.85 18.41 6.30
C ALA A 210 6.49 17.51 7.35
N GLY A 211 6.35 16.19 7.17
CA GLY A 211 6.94 15.13 7.98
C GLY A 211 6.16 13.82 7.85
N ALA A 212 6.73 12.73 8.30
CA ALA A 212 6.22 11.38 8.08
C ALA A 212 4.78 11.15 8.59
N HIS A 213 4.33 11.92 9.58
CA HIS A 213 3.03 11.72 10.22
C HIS A 213 2.00 12.82 9.92
N TYR A 214 2.29 13.73 8.97
CA TYR A 214 1.43 14.87 8.64
C TYR A 214 0.65 14.72 7.34
N ASN A 215 1.18 13.95 6.37
CA ASN A 215 0.81 14.05 4.96
C ASN A 215 0.44 12.70 4.34
N GLN A 216 -0.35 11.89 5.03
CA GLN A 216 -0.91 10.66 4.49
C GLN A 216 -1.94 10.98 3.40
N PHE A 217 -1.97 10.17 2.37
CA PHE A 217 -2.91 10.27 1.27
C PHE A 217 -3.31 8.88 0.78
N THR A 218 -4.46 8.78 0.17
CA THR A 218 -4.95 7.53 -0.42
C THR A 218 -5.24 7.75 -1.90
N VAL A 219 -4.89 6.76 -2.72
CA VAL A 219 -5.17 6.71 -4.16
C VAL A 219 -5.88 5.40 -4.45
N TYR A 220 -7.13 5.50 -4.90
CA TYR A 220 -7.97 4.35 -5.18
C TYR A 220 -9.17 4.77 -6.05
N ASP A 221 -9.81 3.82 -6.72
CA ASP A 221 -11.14 4.02 -7.31
C ASP A 221 -12.19 3.95 -6.19
N PHE A 222 -12.56 5.11 -5.65
CA PHE A 222 -13.48 5.20 -4.51
C PHE A 222 -14.95 5.26 -4.92
N ASP A 223 -15.27 5.68 -6.13
CA ASP A 223 -16.67 5.80 -6.56
C ASP A 223 -17.11 4.70 -7.55
N GLY A 224 -16.18 3.80 -7.87
CA GLY A 224 -16.42 2.61 -8.67
C GLY A 224 -16.60 2.91 -10.17
N ASP A 225 -16.05 4.00 -10.66
CA ASP A 225 -16.16 4.36 -12.08
C ASP A 225 -15.04 3.77 -12.95
N GLY A 226 -14.07 3.08 -12.32
CA GLY A 226 -12.89 2.47 -12.94
C GLY A 226 -11.70 3.41 -13.04
N LYS A 227 -11.72 4.56 -12.36
CA LYS A 227 -10.63 5.54 -12.31
C LYS A 227 -10.34 5.93 -10.87
N ALA A 228 -9.06 6.05 -10.57
CA ALA A 228 -8.63 6.37 -9.22
C ALA A 228 -8.76 7.87 -8.91
N GLU A 229 -9.16 8.18 -7.68
CA GLU A 229 -9.12 9.49 -7.06
C GLU A 229 -7.98 9.60 -6.05
N LEU A 230 -7.63 10.86 -5.71
CA LEU A 230 -6.77 11.19 -4.58
C LEU A 230 -7.60 11.77 -3.44
N ILE A 231 -7.41 11.26 -2.22
CA ILE A 231 -7.94 11.88 -1.00
C ILE A 231 -6.80 12.18 -0.04
N CYS A 232 -6.75 13.40 0.47
CA CYS A 232 -5.77 13.77 1.50
C CYS A 232 -6.25 14.93 2.37
N LYS A 233 -5.55 15.14 3.50
CA LYS A 233 -5.75 16.29 4.37
C LYS A 233 -5.28 17.57 3.68
N THR A 234 -6.11 18.63 3.72
CA THR A 234 -5.83 19.96 3.19
C THR A 234 -6.12 21.05 4.23
N ALA A 235 -5.81 22.29 3.90
CA ALA A 235 -6.06 23.45 4.75
C ALA A 235 -6.27 24.71 3.91
N ASP A 236 -6.54 25.84 4.56
CA ASP A 236 -6.56 27.15 3.91
C ASP A 236 -5.26 27.39 3.13
N GLY A 237 -5.40 27.73 1.86
CA GLY A 237 -4.28 28.01 0.96
C GLY A 237 -3.70 26.79 0.23
N THR A 238 -4.30 25.60 0.35
CA THR A 238 -4.03 24.49 -0.56
C THR A 238 -4.45 24.87 -1.99
N VAL A 239 -3.63 24.54 -2.99
CA VAL A 239 -3.91 24.81 -4.40
C VAL A 239 -4.06 23.49 -5.14
N ASP A 240 -5.20 23.29 -5.80
CA ASP A 240 -5.49 22.08 -6.55
C ASP A 240 -4.72 21.99 -7.88
N GLY A 241 -4.82 20.85 -8.58
CA GLY A 241 -4.15 20.62 -9.86
C GLY A 241 -4.55 21.56 -10.99
N MET A 242 -5.68 22.27 -10.84
CA MET A 242 -6.19 23.27 -11.79
C MET A 242 -5.86 24.71 -11.38
N GLY A 243 -5.15 24.91 -10.26
CA GLY A 243 -4.78 26.21 -9.73
C GLY A 243 -5.84 26.90 -8.88
N ASN A 244 -6.90 26.20 -8.47
CA ASN A 244 -7.91 26.76 -7.57
C ASN A 244 -7.45 26.67 -6.11
N VAL A 245 -7.72 27.70 -5.33
CA VAL A 245 -7.35 27.77 -3.91
C VAL A 245 -8.49 27.21 -3.05
N ILE A 246 -8.16 26.28 -2.15
CA ILE A 246 -9.07 25.76 -1.13
C ILE A 246 -9.04 26.70 0.06
N GLY A 247 -10.20 27.11 0.56
CA GLY A 247 -10.35 28.00 1.69
C GLY A 247 -9.79 29.40 1.45
N ASP A 248 -9.17 30.01 2.48
CA ASP A 248 -8.60 31.35 2.43
C ASP A 248 -7.08 31.32 2.20
N GLY A 249 -6.63 31.54 0.96
CA GLY A 249 -5.21 31.55 0.59
C GLY A 249 -4.36 32.69 1.22
N SER A 250 -5.00 33.67 1.86
CA SER A 250 -4.30 34.75 2.56
C SER A 250 -3.82 34.36 3.96
N LYS A 251 -4.32 33.29 4.53
CA LYS A 251 -4.06 32.87 5.92
C LYS A 251 -2.72 32.18 6.09
N ASP A 252 -2.11 32.44 7.24
CA ASP A 252 -0.92 31.77 7.72
C ASP A 252 -1.11 31.46 9.21
N TYR A 253 -1.22 30.19 9.55
CA TYR A 253 -1.45 29.72 10.92
C TYR A 253 -0.17 29.17 11.57
N ARG A 254 0.98 29.29 10.90
CA ARG A 254 2.26 28.85 11.46
C ARG A 254 2.64 29.72 12.66
N SER A 255 2.91 29.08 13.79
CA SER A 255 3.49 29.73 14.97
C SER A 255 4.98 30.04 14.74
N ASP A 256 5.59 30.86 15.65
CA ASP A 256 7.04 31.11 15.63
C ASP A 256 7.88 29.82 15.75
N ALA A 257 7.30 28.75 16.31
CA ALA A 257 7.92 27.43 16.38
C ALA A 257 7.72 26.60 15.08
N GLY A 258 7.10 27.14 14.05
CA GLY A 258 6.78 26.46 12.79
C GLY A 258 5.65 25.44 12.89
N ARG A 259 4.88 25.44 14.00
CA ARG A 259 3.75 24.52 14.22
C ARG A 259 2.44 25.15 13.80
N ILE A 260 1.47 24.31 13.42
CA ILE A 260 0.14 24.71 12.97
C ILE A 260 -0.86 24.21 13.99
N LEU A 261 -1.14 25.02 15.01
CA LEU A 261 -1.99 24.66 16.15
C LEU A 261 -3.37 25.35 16.12
N SER A 262 -3.69 26.02 15.03
CA SER A 262 -4.97 26.71 14.81
C SER A 262 -5.32 26.72 13.33
N GLY A 263 -6.49 27.25 13.00
CA GLY A 263 -7.02 27.28 11.64
C GLY A 263 -7.86 26.05 11.30
N PRO A 264 -8.61 26.10 10.20
CA PRO A 264 -9.42 25.00 9.72
C PRO A 264 -8.53 23.88 9.17
N GLU A 265 -9.05 22.68 9.24
CA GLU A 265 -8.46 21.47 8.66
C GLU A 265 -9.53 20.80 7.82
N TYR A 266 -9.18 20.41 6.61
CA TYR A 266 -10.10 19.81 5.67
C TYR A 266 -9.62 18.42 5.22
N LEU A 267 -10.55 17.61 4.75
CA LEU A 267 -10.33 16.44 3.92
C LEU A 267 -10.85 16.76 2.52
N THR A 268 -10.02 16.58 1.50
CA THR A 268 -10.38 16.90 0.11
C THR A 268 -10.25 15.69 -0.78
N LEU A 269 -11.29 15.47 -1.58
CA LEU A 269 -11.33 14.54 -2.71
C LEU A 269 -10.89 15.28 -3.97
N PHE A 270 -9.94 14.71 -4.70
CA PHE A 270 -9.44 15.22 -5.96
C PHE A 270 -9.68 14.23 -7.09
N ASP A 271 -10.10 14.71 -8.24
CA ASP A 271 -10.15 13.98 -9.49
C ASP A 271 -8.74 13.50 -9.89
N GLY A 272 -8.59 12.20 -10.11
CA GLY A 272 -7.27 11.61 -10.36
C GLY A 272 -6.63 12.05 -11.67
N ALA A 273 -7.41 12.28 -12.71
CA ALA A 273 -6.90 12.67 -14.02
C ALA A 273 -6.41 14.13 -14.07
N THR A 274 -6.99 15.02 -13.28
CA THR A 274 -6.74 16.47 -13.36
C THR A 274 -6.20 17.10 -12.07
N GLY A 275 -6.27 16.40 -10.94
CA GLY A 275 -5.96 16.95 -9.62
C GLY A 275 -6.93 18.04 -9.15
N LYS A 276 -8.09 18.18 -9.80
CA LYS A 276 -9.13 19.15 -9.43
C LYS A 276 -9.81 18.74 -8.14
N ALA A 277 -9.94 19.66 -7.19
CA ALA A 277 -10.75 19.44 -6.00
C ALA A 277 -12.23 19.26 -6.38
N LEU A 278 -12.80 18.09 -6.09
CA LEU A 278 -14.20 17.74 -6.34
C LEU A 278 -15.07 18.06 -5.13
N ASP A 279 -14.55 17.75 -3.93
CA ASP A 279 -15.23 18.01 -2.66
C ASP A 279 -14.22 18.30 -1.55
N THR A 280 -14.62 19.17 -0.63
CA THR A 280 -13.82 19.54 0.55
C THR A 280 -14.74 19.61 1.76
N ILE A 281 -14.45 18.82 2.78
CA ILE A 281 -15.21 18.76 4.02
C ILE A 281 -14.28 19.01 5.21
N ASP A 282 -14.84 19.28 6.39
CA ASP A 282 -14.04 19.39 7.61
C ASP A 282 -13.40 18.04 7.98
N TYR A 283 -12.10 18.05 8.34
CA TYR A 283 -11.39 16.86 8.82
C TYR A 283 -11.94 16.41 10.17
N LYS A 284 -12.23 15.12 10.32
CA LYS A 284 -12.77 14.53 11.55
C LYS A 284 -11.82 13.50 12.18
N PRO A 285 -11.71 13.51 13.54
CA PRO A 285 -12.14 14.61 14.40
C PRO A 285 -11.28 15.84 14.18
N GLY A 286 -11.88 17.02 14.34
CA GLY A 286 -11.13 18.28 14.32
C GLY A 286 -10.12 18.34 15.46
N ARG A 287 -9.11 19.21 15.35
CA ARG A 287 -8.05 19.40 16.35
C ARG A 287 -8.62 19.71 17.74
N GLY A 288 -9.62 20.56 17.81
CA GLY A 288 -10.19 21.04 19.07
C GLY A 288 -9.13 21.69 19.96
N ASP A 289 -9.19 21.44 21.25
CA ASP A 289 -8.10 21.77 22.18
C ASP A 289 -6.96 20.76 22.00
N TYR A 290 -5.89 21.18 21.32
CA TYR A 290 -4.75 20.32 21.04
C TYR A 290 -4.05 19.80 22.31
N THR A 291 -4.16 20.56 23.44
CA THR A 291 -3.54 20.14 24.71
C THR A 291 -4.23 18.94 25.34
N ALA A 292 -5.52 18.71 25.03
CA ALA A 292 -6.26 17.55 25.50
C ALA A 292 -5.81 16.22 24.83
N TRP A 293 -4.96 16.27 23.80
CA TRP A 293 -4.43 15.07 23.14
C TRP A 293 -3.19 14.47 23.84
N GLY A 294 -2.74 15.05 24.97
CA GLY A 294 -1.68 14.48 25.80
C GLY A 294 -0.34 15.21 25.77
N ASP A 295 -0.24 16.32 25.03
CA ASP A 295 0.89 17.27 25.12
C ASP A 295 0.45 18.72 24.86
N ASN A 296 1.35 19.66 25.09
CA ASN A 296 1.06 21.09 24.97
C ASN A 296 1.73 21.76 23.76
N TYR A 297 2.20 20.98 22.79
CA TYR A 297 2.94 21.50 21.64
C TYR A 297 2.54 20.87 20.29
N GLY A 298 1.53 19.99 20.28
CA GLY A 298 0.91 19.46 19.07
C GLY A 298 1.55 18.20 18.51
N ASN A 299 2.40 17.49 19.26
CA ASN A 299 2.95 16.22 18.82
C ASN A 299 1.88 15.11 18.72
N ARG A 300 1.03 14.98 19.75
CA ARG A 300 0.01 13.93 19.82
C ARG A 300 -1.17 14.18 18.88
N VAL A 301 -1.63 15.42 18.77
CA VAL A 301 -2.79 15.80 17.95
C VAL A 301 -2.52 15.73 16.44
N ASP A 302 -1.27 15.91 16.02
CA ASP A 302 -0.91 15.93 14.60
C ASP A 302 -0.33 14.59 14.11
N ARG A 303 -0.79 13.49 14.68
CA ARG A 303 -0.48 12.13 14.24
C ARG A 303 -1.61 11.62 13.36
N PHE A 304 -1.38 11.62 12.05
CA PHE A 304 -2.37 11.21 11.05
C PHE A 304 -2.01 9.85 10.45
N THR A 305 -3.05 9.10 10.12
CA THR A 305 -2.96 7.81 9.39
C THR A 305 -4.03 7.77 8.32
N ALA A 306 -3.87 6.93 7.31
CA ALA A 306 -4.89 6.70 6.30
C ALA A 306 -4.77 5.28 5.72
N CYS A 307 -5.89 4.68 5.37
CA CYS A 307 -5.94 3.45 4.59
C CYS A 307 -7.19 3.39 3.72
N VAL A 308 -7.28 2.35 2.93
CA VAL A 308 -8.47 1.96 2.17
C VAL A 308 -8.98 0.65 2.76
N ALA A 309 -10.30 0.47 2.82
CA ALA A 309 -10.93 -0.77 3.24
C ALA A 309 -12.26 -1.00 2.52
N TYR A 310 -12.61 -2.25 2.27
CA TYR A 310 -13.90 -2.68 1.70
C TYR A 310 -14.92 -2.93 2.79
N LEU A 311 -15.42 -1.85 3.42
CA LEU A 311 -16.28 -1.91 4.62
C LEU A 311 -17.67 -2.49 4.37
N ASP A 312 -18.16 -2.48 3.13
CA ASP A 312 -19.42 -3.13 2.74
C ASP A 312 -19.18 -4.44 1.96
N GLY A 313 -17.92 -4.85 1.82
CA GLY A 313 -17.50 -6.03 1.07
C GLY A 313 -17.49 -5.86 -0.46
N VAL A 314 -17.85 -4.68 -0.97
CA VAL A 314 -17.99 -4.42 -2.41
C VAL A 314 -17.21 -3.17 -2.84
N ASN A 315 -17.41 -2.05 -2.15
CA ASN A 315 -16.87 -0.75 -2.53
C ASN A 315 -15.70 -0.35 -1.63
N ALA A 316 -14.76 0.42 -2.18
CA ALA A 316 -13.64 0.96 -1.41
C ALA A 316 -14.07 2.19 -0.61
N TYR A 317 -13.64 2.25 0.65
CA TYR A 317 -13.85 3.37 1.56
C TYR A 317 -12.51 3.97 1.95
N ALA A 318 -12.44 5.29 2.05
CA ALA A 318 -11.28 6.00 2.56
C ALA A 318 -11.38 6.14 4.08
N CYS A 319 -10.39 5.62 4.82
CA CYS A 319 -10.35 5.68 6.27
C CYS A 319 -9.21 6.60 6.71
N PHE A 320 -9.54 7.68 7.43
CA PHE A 320 -8.57 8.68 7.89
C PHE A 320 -8.56 8.75 9.40
N GLY A 321 -7.37 8.56 9.97
CA GLY A 321 -7.14 8.53 11.42
C GLY A 321 -6.44 9.77 11.95
N ARG A 322 -6.65 10.03 13.25
CA ARG A 322 -5.97 11.06 14.02
C ARG A 322 -5.67 10.58 15.44
N GLY A 323 -4.42 10.68 15.85
CA GLY A 323 -3.96 10.22 17.16
C GLY A 323 -3.78 8.71 17.21
N TYR A 324 -2.93 8.25 18.11
CA TYR A 324 -2.71 6.82 18.34
C TYR A 324 -1.95 6.51 19.65
N TYR A 325 -1.26 7.49 20.25
CA TYR A 325 -0.58 7.31 21.55
C TYR A 325 -1.51 7.49 22.74
N THR A 326 -2.62 8.20 22.54
CA THR A 326 -3.63 8.55 23.55
C THR A 326 -5.01 8.40 22.91
N ARG A 327 -5.77 9.50 22.74
CA ARG A 327 -6.99 9.49 21.92
C ARG A 327 -6.67 8.92 20.55
N SER A 328 -7.45 7.93 20.14
CA SER A 328 -7.36 7.25 18.86
C SER A 328 -8.69 7.42 18.13
N ALA A 329 -8.66 7.95 16.92
CA ALA A 329 -9.88 8.16 16.15
C ALA A 329 -9.64 7.84 14.67
N VAL A 330 -10.65 7.23 14.04
CA VAL A 330 -10.70 6.95 12.60
C VAL A 330 -12.09 7.28 12.09
N THR A 331 -12.18 7.96 10.95
CA THR A 331 -13.43 8.21 10.25
C THR A 331 -13.36 7.61 8.86
N ALA A 332 -14.36 6.83 8.48
CA ALA A 332 -14.50 6.23 7.16
C ALA A 332 -15.44 7.05 6.29
N TYR A 333 -15.09 7.15 5.01
CA TYR A 333 -15.82 7.91 4.01
C TYR A 333 -16.06 7.08 2.76
N SER A 334 -17.30 7.10 2.24
CA SER A 334 -17.62 6.69 0.88
C SER A 334 -17.52 7.88 -0.07
N VAL A 335 -17.30 7.58 -1.34
CA VAL A 335 -17.39 8.57 -2.43
C VAL A 335 -18.56 8.23 -3.32
N SER A 336 -19.34 9.23 -3.68
CA SER A 336 -20.44 9.08 -4.64
C SER A 336 -20.72 10.40 -5.33
N ASN A 337 -20.79 10.39 -6.66
CA ASN A 337 -21.03 11.59 -7.48
C ASN A 337 -20.03 12.72 -7.17
N GLY A 338 -18.75 12.37 -6.96
CA GLY A 338 -17.69 13.32 -6.64
C GLY A 338 -17.84 13.98 -5.26
N LYS A 339 -18.51 13.32 -4.30
CA LYS A 339 -18.74 13.82 -2.93
C LYS A 339 -18.31 12.82 -1.87
N LEU A 340 -17.62 13.32 -0.86
CA LEU A 340 -17.29 12.61 0.36
C LEU A 340 -18.51 12.53 1.28
N LYS A 341 -18.82 11.33 1.74
CA LYS A 341 -19.88 11.09 2.73
C LYS A 341 -19.32 10.25 3.85
N GLU A 342 -19.40 10.76 5.08
CA GLU A 342 -19.08 9.98 6.27
C GLU A 342 -19.93 8.71 6.32
N TYR A 343 -19.27 7.58 6.50
CA TYR A 343 -19.89 6.26 6.66
C TYR A 343 -20.05 5.94 8.15
N TRP A 344 -18.93 5.98 8.89
CA TRP A 344 -18.91 5.89 10.34
C TRP A 344 -17.71 6.67 10.93
N SER A 345 -17.71 6.87 12.23
CA SER A 345 -16.61 7.47 12.97
C SER A 345 -16.39 6.76 14.30
N PHE A 346 -15.19 6.22 14.49
CA PHE A 346 -14.71 5.68 15.76
C PHE A 346 -13.86 6.72 16.47
N ASP A 347 -14.04 6.91 17.77
CA ASP A 347 -13.30 7.91 18.54
C ASP A 347 -13.31 7.54 20.04
N THR A 348 -12.15 7.25 20.62
CA THR A 348 -12.02 6.93 22.04
C THR A 348 -12.23 8.14 22.95
N GLY A 349 -12.26 9.36 22.39
CA GLY A 349 -12.27 10.58 23.19
C GLY A 349 -10.99 10.74 24.01
N HIS A 350 -11.11 11.47 25.12
CA HIS A 350 -9.98 11.76 26.03
C HIS A 350 -10.02 10.96 27.34
N ASP A 351 -10.77 9.89 27.39
CA ASP A 351 -10.93 9.04 28.56
C ASP A 351 -10.07 7.77 28.41
N GLU A 352 -9.01 7.65 29.20
CA GLU A 352 -8.08 6.51 29.21
C GLU A 352 -8.76 5.17 29.53
N SER A 353 -9.96 5.20 30.14
CA SER A 353 -10.70 3.97 30.44
C SER A 353 -11.46 3.39 29.23
N VAL A 354 -11.57 4.15 28.16
CA VAL A 354 -12.22 3.69 26.92
C VAL A 354 -11.29 2.73 26.19
N LYS A 355 -11.79 1.56 25.85
CA LYS A 355 -11.05 0.54 25.10
C LYS A 355 -10.61 1.12 23.73
N GLY A 356 -9.37 0.82 23.34
CA GLY A 356 -8.75 1.35 22.14
C GLY A 356 -7.96 2.66 22.35
N TYR A 357 -8.08 3.30 23.54
CA TYR A 357 -7.27 4.47 23.87
C TYR A 357 -5.79 4.07 23.99
N GLY A 358 -4.93 4.73 23.21
CA GLY A 358 -3.49 4.43 23.19
C GLY A 358 -3.09 3.15 22.43
N ASP A 359 -4.02 2.49 21.77
CA ASP A 359 -3.81 1.21 21.10
C ASP A 359 -3.49 1.34 19.60
N GLY A 360 -3.30 2.54 19.08
CA GLY A 360 -3.02 2.76 17.67
C GLY A 360 -1.55 2.65 17.32
N ASN A 361 -1.25 2.42 16.03
CA ASN A 361 0.08 2.32 15.45
C ASN A 361 0.40 3.52 14.55
N HIS A 362 1.66 3.60 14.11
CA HIS A 362 2.07 4.53 13.05
C HIS A 362 1.49 4.18 11.68
N HIS A 363 0.94 3.00 11.51
CA HIS A 363 0.36 2.47 10.29
C HIS A 363 -1.01 1.85 10.58
N ILE A 364 -1.97 2.01 9.65
CA ILE A 364 -3.27 1.36 9.70
C ILE A 364 -3.55 0.66 8.38
N MET A 365 -4.30 -0.44 8.42
CA MET A 365 -4.57 -1.28 7.23
C MET A 365 -6.01 -1.79 7.24
N GLY A 366 -6.56 -1.96 6.03
CA GLY A 366 -7.79 -2.71 5.80
C GLY A 366 -7.48 -4.20 5.62
N ALA A 367 -8.26 -5.07 6.25
CA ALA A 367 -8.20 -6.52 6.07
C ALA A 367 -9.48 -7.19 6.59
N ASP A 368 -9.95 -8.26 5.94
CA ASP A 368 -11.10 -9.07 6.39
C ASP A 368 -10.61 -10.05 7.48
N VAL A 369 -10.47 -9.54 8.71
CA VAL A 369 -9.85 -10.31 9.80
C VAL A 369 -10.83 -11.27 10.45
N ASP A 370 -12.14 -11.07 10.31
CA ASP A 370 -13.14 -11.96 10.92
C ASP A 370 -13.78 -12.94 9.92
N GLY A 371 -13.48 -12.79 8.62
CA GLY A 371 -13.87 -13.71 7.57
C GLY A 371 -15.34 -13.58 7.14
N ASP A 372 -15.94 -12.39 7.30
CA ASP A 372 -17.33 -12.14 6.91
C ASP A 372 -17.48 -11.60 5.46
N GLY A 373 -16.35 -11.33 4.80
CA GLY A 373 -16.28 -10.81 3.43
C GLY A 373 -16.14 -9.30 3.34
N LYS A 374 -16.21 -8.58 4.47
CA LYS A 374 -15.94 -7.15 4.58
C LYS A 374 -14.60 -6.94 5.28
N GLN A 375 -14.02 -5.78 5.12
CA GLN A 375 -12.74 -5.49 5.77
C GLN A 375 -12.93 -4.62 7.01
N GLU A 376 -12.19 -4.94 8.05
CA GLU A 376 -11.99 -4.15 9.25
C GLU A 376 -10.85 -3.16 9.04
N VAL A 377 -10.79 -2.16 9.92
CA VAL A 377 -9.64 -1.26 10.02
C VAL A 377 -8.78 -1.65 11.22
N VAL A 378 -7.62 -2.23 10.95
CA VAL A 378 -6.64 -2.58 11.98
C VAL A 378 -5.80 -1.36 12.28
N VAL A 379 -5.97 -0.79 13.48
CA VAL A 379 -5.29 0.45 13.87
C VAL A 379 -4.04 0.24 14.74
N GLY A 380 -3.72 -1.00 15.06
CA GLY A 380 -2.61 -1.41 15.93
C GLY A 380 -3.07 -2.53 16.85
N SER A 381 -2.95 -2.33 18.16
CA SER A 381 -3.48 -3.25 19.17
C SER A 381 -5.02 -3.35 19.17
N ALA A 382 -5.70 -2.36 18.58
CA ALA A 382 -7.15 -2.34 18.40
C ALA A 382 -7.54 -2.62 16.94
N VAL A 383 -8.74 -3.20 16.76
CA VAL A 383 -9.38 -3.43 15.47
C VAL A 383 -10.77 -2.83 15.50
N ILE A 384 -11.09 -2.03 14.48
CA ILE A 384 -12.40 -1.40 14.28
C ILE A 384 -13.13 -2.22 13.23
N ASP A 385 -14.32 -2.70 13.57
CA ASP A 385 -15.21 -3.49 12.73
C ASP A 385 -15.73 -2.68 11.52
N ASP A 386 -16.19 -3.34 10.48
CA ASP A 386 -16.73 -2.76 9.24
C ASP A 386 -17.83 -1.71 9.49
N ASN A 387 -18.54 -1.84 10.61
CA ASN A 387 -19.62 -0.96 11.06
C ASN A 387 -19.15 0.23 11.92
N GLY A 388 -17.84 0.35 12.21
CA GLY A 388 -17.23 1.41 13.04
C GLY A 388 -17.27 1.17 14.55
N GLU A 389 -17.74 0.00 15.02
CA GLU A 389 -17.63 -0.40 16.41
C GLU A 389 -16.25 -1.02 16.69
N LEU A 390 -15.78 -1.00 17.92
CA LEU A 390 -14.56 -1.69 18.30
C LEU A 390 -14.80 -3.20 18.28
N LEU A 391 -14.16 -3.94 17.37
CA LEU A 391 -14.23 -5.39 17.33
C LEU A 391 -13.53 -5.97 18.58
N TYR A 392 -12.29 -5.58 18.81
CA TYR A 392 -11.54 -5.92 20.02
C TYR A 392 -10.32 -5.01 20.20
N THR A 393 -9.67 -5.13 21.37
CA THR A 393 -8.29 -4.69 21.60
C THR A 393 -7.50 -5.78 22.30
N SER A 394 -6.22 -5.95 21.90
CA SER A 394 -5.28 -6.82 22.62
C SER A 394 -4.81 -6.20 23.95
N GLY A 395 -4.98 -4.89 24.13
CA GLY A 395 -4.52 -4.16 25.30
C GLY A 395 -3.00 -4.04 25.43
N LEU A 396 -2.26 -4.27 24.34
CA LEU A 396 -0.80 -4.20 24.32
C LEU A 396 -0.27 -2.79 23.99
N GLY A 397 -1.17 -1.82 23.81
CA GLY A 397 -0.80 -0.42 23.58
C GLY A 397 -0.22 -0.13 22.22
N HIS A 398 0.44 1.01 22.12
CA HIS A 398 1.06 1.53 20.90
C HIS A 398 2.24 0.67 20.39
N GLY A 399 2.45 0.71 19.08
CA GLY A 399 3.59 0.09 18.41
C GLY A 399 3.92 0.74 17.07
N ASP A 400 5.08 0.40 16.50
CA ASP A 400 5.64 1.03 15.32
C ASP A 400 5.20 0.38 14.01
N ALA A 401 5.27 -0.95 13.93
CA ALA A 401 5.05 -1.73 12.72
C ALA A 401 3.99 -2.81 12.93
N ILE A 402 3.25 -3.10 11.86
CA ILE A 402 2.16 -4.06 11.84
C ILE A 402 2.12 -4.77 10.49
N HIS A 403 1.91 -6.08 10.51
CA HIS A 403 1.72 -6.93 9.33
C HIS A 403 0.44 -7.72 9.49
N ILE A 404 -0.33 -7.85 8.41
CA ILE A 404 -1.60 -8.57 8.38
C ILE A 404 -1.61 -9.48 7.15
N GLY A 405 -1.74 -10.77 7.36
CA GLY A 405 -1.77 -11.78 6.30
C GLY A 405 -2.12 -13.15 6.85
N ASP A 406 -2.25 -14.13 5.99
CA ASP A 406 -2.33 -15.55 6.34
C ASP A 406 -0.90 -16.04 6.65
N PHE A 407 -0.46 -15.90 7.89
CA PHE A 407 0.89 -16.28 8.34
C PHE A 407 0.95 -17.70 8.91
N ASP A 408 -0.15 -18.17 9.47
CA ASP A 408 -0.30 -19.55 9.97
C ASP A 408 -1.42 -20.28 9.20
N PRO A 409 -1.12 -20.95 8.09
CA PRO A 409 -2.14 -21.66 7.30
C PRO A 409 -2.81 -22.80 8.06
N THR A 410 -2.36 -23.13 9.29
CA THR A 410 -3.02 -24.11 10.17
C THR A 410 -4.06 -23.48 11.08
N ASN A 411 -4.07 -22.15 11.21
CA ASN A 411 -5.06 -21.36 11.93
C ASN A 411 -6.01 -20.70 10.91
N PRO A 412 -7.32 -20.99 10.91
CA PRO A 412 -8.20 -20.42 9.89
C PRO A 412 -8.34 -18.90 10.00
N GLY A 413 -8.09 -18.19 8.91
CA GLY A 413 -8.21 -16.74 8.81
C GLY A 413 -6.87 -16.04 8.78
N LEU A 414 -6.85 -14.77 9.13
CA LEU A 414 -5.64 -13.93 9.09
C LEU A 414 -5.03 -13.79 10.48
N GLU A 415 -3.73 -13.58 10.51
CA GLU A 415 -3.01 -13.16 11.71
C GLU A 415 -2.55 -11.71 11.61
N ILE A 416 -2.36 -11.12 12.78
CA ILE A 416 -1.77 -9.78 12.93
C ILE A 416 -0.49 -9.89 13.74
N PHE A 417 0.63 -9.53 13.12
CA PHE A 417 1.95 -9.46 13.75
C PHE A 417 2.34 -8.01 13.97
N GLN A 418 2.74 -7.67 15.20
CA GLN A 418 3.00 -6.29 15.62
C GLN A 418 4.23 -6.21 16.53
N CYS A 419 5.04 -5.15 16.40
CA CYS A 419 6.02 -4.78 17.41
C CYS A 419 5.47 -3.67 18.33
N HIS A 420 5.98 -3.60 19.57
CA HIS A 420 5.47 -2.75 20.64
C HIS A 420 6.51 -1.77 21.17
N GLU A 421 6.07 -0.54 21.47
CA GLU A 421 6.87 0.56 22.03
C GLU A 421 6.58 0.78 23.53
N GLU A 422 5.58 0.11 24.11
CA GLU A 422 5.07 0.42 25.45
C GLU A 422 5.68 -0.49 26.54
N GLU A 423 6.07 0.11 27.68
CA GLU A 423 6.53 -0.63 28.86
C GLU A 423 5.42 -1.55 29.43
N SER A 424 4.16 -1.14 29.30
CA SER A 424 2.98 -1.92 29.73
C SER A 424 2.84 -3.26 29.00
N SER A 425 3.32 -3.34 27.75
CA SER A 425 3.39 -4.58 26.97
C SER A 425 4.65 -5.39 27.19
N ASN A 426 5.64 -4.93 27.97
CA ASN A 426 7.01 -5.42 28.01
C ASN A 426 7.71 -5.32 26.64
N PHE A 427 7.36 -4.34 25.81
CA PHE A 427 7.93 -4.17 24.47
C PHE A 427 7.83 -5.44 23.60
N GLY A 428 8.80 -5.65 22.68
CA GLY A 428 8.91 -6.89 21.91
C GLY A 428 7.91 -6.99 20.75
N VAL A 429 7.50 -8.23 20.46
CA VAL A 429 6.60 -8.55 19.35
C VAL A 429 5.47 -9.47 19.78
N SER A 430 4.34 -9.43 19.06
CA SER A 430 3.23 -10.35 19.25
C SER A 430 2.59 -10.77 17.95
N LEU A 431 2.13 -12.04 17.90
CA LEU A 431 1.21 -12.56 16.88
C LEU A 431 -0.14 -12.81 17.54
N ARG A 432 -1.20 -12.40 16.87
CA ARG A 432 -2.57 -12.65 17.33
C ARG A 432 -3.46 -13.13 16.19
N ASP A 433 -4.42 -13.95 16.56
CA ASP A 433 -5.54 -14.34 15.72
C ASP A 433 -6.33 -13.08 15.31
N GLY A 434 -6.50 -12.85 14.02
CA GLY A 434 -7.09 -11.63 13.47
C GLY A 434 -8.55 -11.45 13.89
N LYS A 435 -9.32 -12.53 13.91
CA LYS A 435 -10.75 -12.53 14.23
C LYS A 435 -11.04 -12.22 15.68
N THR A 436 -10.30 -12.82 16.58
CA THR A 436 -10.62 -12.82 18.02
C THR A 436 -9.72 -11.91 18.85
N GLY A 437 -8.60 -11.46 18.30
CA GLY A 437 -7.56 -10.77 19.04
C GLY A 437 -6.79 -11.64 20.04
N LYS A 438 -7.05 -12.96 20.05
CA LYS A 438 -6.37 -13.90 20.93
C LYS A 438 -4.88 -13.91 20.63
N LEU A 439 -4.08 -13.68 21.66
CA LEU A 439 -2.64 -13.77 21.56
C LEU A 439 -2.20 -15.22 21.29
N LEU A 440 -1.54 -15.45 20.17
CA LEU A 440 -0.98 -16.74 19.77
C LEU A 440 0.47 -16.83 20.21
N PHE A 441 1.25 -15.78 20.01
CA PHE A 441 2.67 -15.72 20.36
C PHE A 441 3.02 -14.34 20.90
N LYS A 442 3.98 -14.29 21.82
CA LYS A 442 4.57 -13.04 22.32
C LYS A 442 6.02 -13.28 22.75
N GLU A 443 6.89 -12.38 22.34
CA GLU A 443 8.26 -12.30 22.80
C GLU A 443 8.52 -10.91 23.40
N ASP A 444 8.99 -10.89 24.64
CA ASP A 444 9.31 -9.66 25.38
C ASP A 444 10.68 -9.12 24.99
N ALA A 445 10.87 -7.80 25.06
CA ALA A 445 12.14 -7.13 24.84
C ALA A 445 12.50 -6.21 26.03
N SER A 446 13.73 -5.74 26.06
CA SER A 446 14.20 -4.84 27.13
C SER A 446 13.94 -3.35 26.84
N GLY A 447 13.31 -3.03 25.71
CA GLY A 447 13.02 -1.67 25.28
C GLY A 447 12.23 -1.67 23.98
N ASP A 448 11.93 -0.48 23.49
CA ASP A 448 11.20 -0.25 22.26
C ASP A 448 11.69 -1.14 21.11
N THR A 449 10.74 -1.84 20.48
CA THR A 449 10.96 -2.67 19.29
C THR A 449 10.38 -1.95 18.08
N GLY A 450 11.18 -1.05 17.53
CA GLY A 450 10.72 -0.13 16.48
C GLY A 450 10.48 -0.75 15.11
N ARG A 451 10.73 -2.07 14.94
CA ARG A 451 10.54 -2.80 13.68
C ARG A 451 10.25 -4.26 13.92
N CYS A 452 9.46 -4.82 13.03
CA CYS A 452 9.24 -6.26 12.92
C CYS A 452 8.93 -6.64 11.48
N LEU A 453 8.95 -7.94 11.19
CA LEU A 453 8.65 -8.49 9.89
C LEU A 453 7.99 -9.85 10.05
N ALA A 454 6.93 -10.10 9.30
CA ALA A 454 6.31 -11.42 9.17
C ALA A 454 6.03 -11.67 7.69
N ASP A 455 6.56 -12.78 7.16
CA ASP A 455 6.27 -13.25 5.80
C ASP A 455 6.89 -14.63 5.57
N ASN A 456 6.53 -15.29 4.46
CA ASN A 456 7.22 -16.50 4.04
C ASN A 456 8.64 -16.17 3.56
N LEU A 457 9.65 -16.45 4.39
CA LEU A 457 11.05 -16.19 4.12
C LEU A 457 11.85 -17.49 3.89
N ILE A 458 11.33 -18.64 4.31
CA ILE A 458 12.04 -19.94 4.35
C ILE A 458 11.12 -21.03 3.80
N ALA A 459 11.46 -21.57 2.62
CA ALA A 459 10.70 -22.60 1.96
C ALA A 459 10.44 -23.82 2.84
N GLY A 460 9.20 -24.32 2.82
CA GLY A 460 8.82 -25.59 3.45
C GLY A 460 8.73 -25.56 4.96
N ASN A 461 8.63 -24.37 5.58
CA ASN A 461 8.46 -24.27 7.03
C ASN A 461 6.99 -24.38 7.48
N GLY A 462 6.04 -24.48 6.55
CA GLY A 462 4.62 -24.72 6.81
C GLY A 462 3.86 -23.49 7.36
N GLY A 463 4.42 -22.31 7.25
CA GLY A 463 3.87 -21.02 7.61
C GLY A 463 4.94 -19.94 7.53
N ALA A 464 4.56 -18.69 7.71
CA ALA A 464 5.46 -17.54 7.65
C ALA A 464 6.49 -17.55 8.79
N GLU A 465 7.57 -16.79 8.61
CA GLU A 465 8.54 -16.46 9.63
C GLU A 465 8.28 -15.09 10.21
N MET A 466 8.50 -14.98 11.53
CA MET A 466 8.37 -13.76 12.32
C MET A 466 9.69 -13.35 12.93
N VAL A 467 10.02 -12.06 12.87
CA VAL A 467 11.25 -11.53 13.50
C VAL A 467 11.03 -10.11 14.03
N GLY A 468 11.51 -9.86 15.23
CA GLY A 468 11.60 -8.51 15.81
C GLY A 468 13.02 -7.93 15.72
N SER A 469 13.12 -6.61 15.62
CA SER A 469 14.42 -5.92 15.46
C SER A 469 15.34 -6.00 16.68
N HIS A 470 14.83 -6.46 17.82
CA HIS A 470 15.55 -6.44 19.09
C HIS A 470 16.60 -7.55 19.21
N ASN A 471 16.48 -8.67 18.48
CA ASN A 471 17.41 -9.81 18.66
C ASN A 471 17.73 -10.61 17.39
N GLY A 472 16.93 -10.53 16.30
CA GLY A 472 17.13 -11.32 15.08
C GLY A 472 16.84 -12.82 15.24
N ILE A 473 16.16 -13.22 16.28
CA ILE A 473 15.60 -14.56 16.40
C ILE A 473 14.39 -14.65 15.47
N VAL A 474 14.37 -15.71 14.65
CA VAL A 474 13.31 -15.97 13.70
C VAL A 474 12.44 -17.10 14.25
N TYR A 475 11.15 -16.84 14.35
CA TYR A 475 10.15 -17.79 14.82
C TYR A 475 9.23 -18.21 13.69
N SER A 476 8.71 -19.43 13.73
CA SER A 476 7.58 -19.83 12.87
C SER A 476 6.30 -19.16 13.35
N ALA A 477 5.49 -18.66 12.43
CA ALA A 477 4.14 -18.21 12.74
C ALA A 477 3.19 -19.40 12.96
N ALA A 478 3.49 -20.57 12.40
CA ALA A 478 2.65 -21.75 12.48
C ALA A 478 2.97 -22.65 13.69
N GLY A 479 1.95 -23.39 14.11
CA GLY A 479 2.07 -24.44 15.10
C GLY A 479 2.39 -23.95 16.50
N GLU A 480 3.52 -24.42 17.08
CA GLU A 480 3.95 -24.05 18.44
C GLU A 480 4.82 -22.77 18.47
N HIS A 481 4.89 -22.03 17.37
CA HIS A 481 5.67 -20.79 17.24
C HIS A 481 7.13 -20.93 17.67
N GLN A 482 7.76 -22.04 17.28
CA GLN A 482 9.11 -22.37 17.70
C GLN A 482 10.14 -21.48 17.01
N GLN A 483 11.28 -21.29 17.68
CA GLN A 483 12.44 -20.69 17.06
C GLN A 483 12.92 -21.58 15.90
N VAL A 484 12.96 -21.01 14.68
CA VAL A 484 13.46 -21.67 13.46
C VAL A 484 14.98 -21.54 13.41
N LEU A 485 15.48 -20.31 13.55
CA LEU A 485 16.91 -20.01 13.50
C LEU A 485 17.22 -18.65 14.14
N THR A 486 18.51 -18.32 14.19
CA THR A 486 18.97 -16.96 14.42
C THR A 486 19.60 -16.46 13.12
N TRP A 487 19.06 -15.40 12.56
CA TRP A 487 19.57 -14.79 11.33
C TRP A 487 20.31 -13.49 11.68
N SER A 488 21.60 -13.61 11.92
CA SER A 488 22.43 -12.50 12.40
C SER A 488 22.55 -11.36 11.37
N GLU A 489 22.36 -11.65 10.09
CA GLU A 489 22.38 -10.66 9.03
C GLU A 489 21.12 -9.79 9.06
N ILE A 490 19.96 -10.34 9.38
CA ILE A 490 18.69 -9.61 9.40
C ILE A 490 18.69 -8.47 10.43
N THR A 491 19.43 -8.61 11.53
CA THR A 491 19.55 -7.54 12.55
C THR A 491 20.41 -6.36 12.10
N LYS A 492 21.18 -6.51 11.04
CA LYS A 492 21.95 -5.42 10.42
C LYS A 492 21.10 -4.59 9.46
N TRP A 493 19.94 -5.11 9.12
CA TRP A 493 18.99 -4.53 8.18
C TRP A 493 17.83 -3.93 8.96
N GLY A 494 17.04 -3.11 8.31
CA GLY A 494 15.94 -2.42 8.99
C GLY A 494 14.76 -3.30 9.37
N GLN A 495 14.62 -4.52 8.85
CA GLN A 495 13.43 -5.38 8.96
C GLN A 495 12.14 -4.59 8.70
N ASN A 496 12.13 -3.80 7.64
CA ASN A 496 11.00 -2.94 7.34
C ASN A 496 10.07 -3.54 6.29
N SER A 497 10.63 -4.24 5.31
CA SER A 497 9.91 -4.63 4.12
C SER A 497 10.42 -5.94 3.53
N VAL A 498 9.63 -6.51 2.66
CA VAL A 498 9.90 -7.69 1.87
C VAL A 498 9.54 -7.45 0.42
N VAL A 499 10.04 -8.30 -0.48
CA VAL A 499 9.75 -8.21 -1.92
C VAL A 499 9.78 -9.60 -2.56
N TYR A 500 8.81 -9.89 -3.42
CA TYR A 500 8.87 -11.02 -4.34
C TYR A 500 9.82 -10.69 -5.49
N TRP A 501 11.02 -11.26 -5.48
CA TRP A 501 12.07 -10.87 -6.41
C TRP A 501 12.67 -12.01 -7.22
N THR A 502 12.80 -13.20 -6.64
CA THR A 502 13.55 -14.29 -7.26
C THR A 502 12.65 -15.27 -8.03
N ASP A 503 13.16 -16.46 -8.25
CA ASP A 503 12.52 -17.59 -8.91
C ASP A 503 11.66 -18.46 -7.98
N THR A 504 11.48 -18.03 -6.72
CA THR A 504 10.73 -18.77 -5.69
C THR A 504 9.64 -17.90 -5.06
N LEU A 505 8.74 -18.51 -4.30
CA LEU A 505 7.62 -17.84 -3.64
C LEU A 505 7.99 -17.23 -2.26
N GLU A 506 9.20 -17.49 -1.76
CA GLU A 506 9.70 -16.86 -0.55
C GLU A 506 10.15 -15.44 -0.88
N ARG A 507 9.77 -14.52 -0.03
CA ARG A 507 10.14 -13.11 -0.18
C ARG A 507 11.56 -12.84 0.30
N ALA A 508 12.25 -11.94 -0.39
CA ALA A 508 13.52 -11.38 0.07
C ALA A 508 13.26 -10.24 1.04
N VAL A 509 14.06 -10.15 2.10
CA VAL A 509 14.03 -9.01 3.02
C VAL A 509 14.62 -7.79 2.32
N LEU A 510 13.81 -6.73 2.22
CA LEU A 510 14.17 -5.47 1.59
C LEU A 510 14.46 -4.42 2.66
N ASP A 511 15.68 -3.87 2.64
CA ASP A 511 16.06 -2.71 3.46
C ASP A 511 16.95 -1.77 2.66
N ARG A 512 16.72 -0.47 2.81
CA ARG A 512 17.41 0.52 2.00
C ARG A 512 17.16 0.26 0.50
N THR A 513 18.26 0.06 -0.25
CA THR A 513 18.24 -0.25 -1.68
C THR A 513 18.81 -1.65 -1.94
N MET A 514 18.57 -2.58 -1.03
CA MET A 514 19.16 -3.93 -1.08
C MET A 514 18.14 -4.97 -0.63
N ALA A 515 18.10 -6.11 -1.32
CA ALA A 515 17.32 -7.26 -0.89
C ALA A 515 18.20 -8.50 -0.69
N ASP A 516 17.95 -9.21 0.41
CA ASP A 516 18.62 -10.46 0.76
C ASP A 516 17.57 -11.56 0.96
N GLN A 517 17.76 -12.69 0.29
CA GLN A 517 16.92 -13.86 0.47
C GLN A 517 17.64 -14.91 1.30
N TYR A 518 16.89 -15.53 2.21
CA TYR A 518 17.42 -16.63 3.01
C TYR A 518 17.95 -17.74 2.10
N GLY A 519 19.13 -18.28 2.40
CA GLY A 519 19.78 -19.33 1.60
C GLY A 519 20.43 -18.88 0.28
N LYS A 520 20.03 -17.71 -0.28
CA LYS A 520 20.62 -17.16 -1.53
C LYS A 520 21.56 -15.97 -1.27
N GLY A 521 21.39 -15.28 -0.14
CA GLY A 521 22.15 -14.06 0.17
C GLY A 521 21.64 -12.86 -0.60
N ARG A 522 22.54 -11.94 -1.01
CA ARG A 522 22.19 -10.72 -1.74
C ARG A 522 21.63 -11.04 -3.12
N VAL A 523 20.33 -10.73 -3.34
CA VAL A 523 19.63 -10.95 -4.60
C VAL A 523 19.37 -9.66 -5.39
N PHE A 524 19.47 -8.50 -4.74
CA PHE A 524 19.31 -7.21 -5.39
C PHE A 524 20.17 -6.13 -4.74
N THR A 525 20.65 -5.19 -5.57
CA THR A 525 21.31 -3.94 -5.18
C THR A 525 20.86 -2.82 -6.11
N GLY A 526 20.35 -1.73 -5.55
CA GLY A 526 19.79 -0.59 -6.29
C GLY A 526 20.82 0.43 -6.75
N ASP A 527 22.13 0.09 -6.77
CA ASP A 527 23.23 0.94 -7.25
C ASP A 527 23.25 2.34 -6.62
N ASP A 528 23.03 3.39 -7.44
CA ASP A 528 23.01 4.80 -7.04
C ASP A 528 21.63 5.29 -6.54
N ALA A 529 20.66 4.39 -6.44
CA ALA A 529 19.34 4.72 -5.89
C ALA A 529 19.42 5.07 -4.41
N GLY A 530 18.51 5.94 -3.96
CA GLY A 530 18.39 6.36 -2.57
C GLY A 530 17.09 5.88 -1.94
N TYR A 531 17.12 5.62 -0.64
CA TYR A 531 15.95 5.29 0.15
C TYR A 531 15.35 6.51 0.85
N ASN A 532 14.12 6.38 1.35
CA ASN A 532 13.37 7.43 2.04
C ASN A 532 13.37 7.24 3.57
N ASN A 533 12.79 8.20 4.27
CA ASN A 533 12.42 8.15 5.69
C ASN A 533 13.57 7.86 6.66
N ALA A 534 14.78 8.33 6.32
CA ALA A 534 15.98 8.29 7.16
C ALA A 534 16.26 6.89 7.75
N SER A 535 16.12 6.71 9.08
CA SER A 535 16.38 5.44 9.76
C SER A 535 15.38 4.33 9.43
N LYS A 536 14.21 4.67 8.85
CA LYS A 536 13.23 3.68 8.39
C LYS A 536 13.64 3.05 7.05
N SER A 537 14.41 3.75 6.22
CA SER A 537 15.14 3.21 5.07
C SER A 537 14.24 2.56 4.01
N ASN A 538 13.11 3.19 3.68
CA ASN A 538 12.10 2.60 2.81
C ASN A 538 12.31 2.91 1.32
N ALA A 539 11.81 2.07 0.44
CA ALA A 539 11.52 2.39 -0.95
C ALA A 539 10.46 3.51 -1.03
N CYS A 540 10.31 4.13 -2.20
CA CYS A 540 9.20 5.05 -2.44
C CYS A 540 7.87 4.29 -2.54
N LEU A 541 7.90 3.09 -3.13
CA LEU A 541 6.80 2.15 -3.25
C LEU A 541 7.35 0.76 -3.60
N THR A 542 6.67 -0.28 -3.16
CA THR A 542 6.91 -1.66 -3.57
C THR A 542 5.57 -2.31 -3.85
N CYS A 543 5.33 -2.80 -5.07
CA CYS A 543 4.10 -3.48 -5.46
C CYS A 543 4.28 -4.24 -6.77
N ASP A 544 3.37 -5.17 -7.07
CA ASP A 544 3.18 -5.79 -8.39
C ASP A 544 2.61 -4.74 -9.36
N LEU A 545 3.50 -3.86 -9.86
CA LEU A 545 3.08 -2.74 -10.70
C LEU A 545 2.80 -3.17 -12.14
N MET A 546 3.55 -4.12 -12.67
CA MET A 546 3.42 -4.65 -14.04
C MET A 546 4.18 -5.98 -14.20
N GLY A 547 3.97 -6.67 -15.30
CA GLY A 547 4.63 -7.96 -15.56
C GLY A 547 3.89 -9.12 -14.90
N ASP A 548 4.62 -10.12 -14.43
CA ASP A 548 4.05 -11.21 -13.64
C ASP A 548 3.82 -10.76 -12.16
N TRP A 549 3.36 -11.64 -11.32
CA TRP A 549 3.03 -11.41 -9.90
C TRP A 549 4.19 -10.87 -9.05
N ARG A 550 5.41 -10.79 -9.54
CA ARG A 550 6.54 -10.28 -8.76
C ARG A 550 6.52 -8.75 -8.71
N GLU A 551 7.10 -8.23 -7.64
CA GLU A 551 6.96 -6.81 -7.29
C GLU A 551 8.03 -5.94 -7.95
N GLU A 552 7.64 -4.76 -8.42
CA GLU A 552 8.55 -3.69 -8.75
C GLU A 552 8.92 -2.89 -7.51
N MET A 553 10.17 -2.42 -7.49
CA MET A 553 10.67 -1.54 -6.44
C MET A 553 10.96 -0.15 -7.01
N LEU A 554 10.32 0.86 -6.44
CA LEU A 554 10.46 2.25 -6.82
C LEU A 554 11.39 2.96 -5.84
N PHE A 555 12.49 3.50 -6.34
CA PHE A 555 13.46 4.27 -5.56
C PHE A 555 13.73 5.62 -6.20
N ARG A 556 14.02 6.63 -5.37
CA ARG A 556 14.52 7.91 -5.89
C ARG A 556 15.98 7.80 -6.35
N VAL A 557 16.32 8.52 -7.42
CA VAL A 557 17.69 8.75 -7.85
C VAL A 557 17.93 10.25 -7.90
N GLY A 558 18.88 10.73 -7.11
CA GLY A 558 19.02 12.16 -6.91
C GLY A 558 17.77 12.76 -6.28
N SER A 559 17.36 13.94 -6.77
CA SER A 559 16.19 14.68 -6.27
C SER A 559 14.95 14.60 -7.17
N ASP A 560 15.13 14.30 -8.46
CA ASP A 560 14.13 14.51 -9.53
C ASP A 560 13.84 13.26 -10.38
N THR A 561 14.18 12.09 -9.89
CA THR A 561 13.98 10.85 -10.65
C THR A 561 13.42 9.77 -9.74
N ILE A 562 12.40 9.06 -10.21
CA ILE A 562 12.01 7.74 -9.69
C ILE A 562 12.53 6.68 -10.64
N ARG A 563 13.29 5.73 -10.11
CA ARG A 563 13.71 4.53 -10.80
C ARG A 563 12.83 3.38 -10.43
N VAL A 564 12.26 2.74 -11.44
CA VAL A 564 11.45 1.52 -11.30
C VAL A 564 12.33 0.34 -11.66
N PHE A 565 12.51 -0.57 -10.70
CA PHE A 565 13.22 -1.83 -10.91
C PHE A 565 12.24 -2.98 -11.03
N THR A 566 12.47 -3.86 -12.00
CA THR A 566 11.83 -5.17 -12.12
C THR A 566 12.89 -6.26 -12.12
N THR A 567 12.49 -7.49 -11.78
CA THR A 567 13.39 -8.64 -11.72
C THR A 567 13.78 -9.15 -13.12
N THR A 568 14.93 -9.84 -13.21
CA THR A 568 15.34 -10.60 -14.40
C THR A 568 15.40 -12.10 -14.18
N TYR A 569 14.92 -12.59 -13.04
CA TYR A 569 14.78 -14.04 -12.77
C TYR A 569 13.55 -14.59 -13.51
N THR A 570 13.68 -15.75 -14.15
CA THR A 570 12.51 -16.54 -14.58
C THR A 570 11.86 -17.21 -13.37
N ASN A 571 10.58 -17.56 -13.45
CA ASN A 571 9.90 -18.38 -12.44
C ASN A 571 8.98 -19.43 -13.11
N GLU A 572 8.50 -20.38 -12.32
CA GLU A 572 7.62 -21.47 -12.78
C GLU A 572 6.19 -21.38 -12.21
N TYR A 573 5.86 -20.28 -11.50
CA TYR A 573 4.58 -20.12 -10.79
C TYR A 573 3.60 -19.28 -11.59
N ASN A 574 2.34 -19.72 -11.60
CA ASN A 574 1.24 -19.12 -12.37
C ASN A 574 0.27 -18.34 -11.47
N LEU A 575 0.80 -17.49 -10.59
CA LEU A 575 -0.01 -16.64 -9.72
C LEU A 575 -0.76 -15.55 -10.51
N TYR A 576 -1.95 -15.21 -10.01
CA TYR A 576 -2.67 -14.01 -10.44
C TYR A 576 -1.91 -12.75 -10.05
N CYS A 577 -2.17 -11.66 -10.78
CA CYS A 577 -1.69 -10.33 -10.44
C CYS A 577 -2.08 -9.97 -9.01
N LEU A 578 -1.08 -9.67 -8.16
CA LEU A 578 -1.31 -9.37 -6.74
C LEU A 578 -2.13 -8.09 -6.55
N MET A 579 -2.05 -7.14 -7.49
CA MET A 579 -2.87 -5.91 -7.46
C MET A 579 -4.36 -6.19 -7.65
N GLN A 580 -4.75 -7.41 -8.04
CA GLN A 580 -6.14 -7.88 -8.04
C GLN A 580 -6.48 -8.77 -6.83
N ASN A 581 -5.56 -8.93 -5.87
CA ASN A 581 -5.91 -9.37 -4.52
C ASN A 581 -6.36 -8.15 -3.70
N PRO A 582 -7.62 -8.09 -3.25
CA PRO A 582 -8.16 -6.89 -2.59
C PRO A 582 -7.39 -6.46 -1.35
N GLN A 583 -6.91 -7.42 -0.52
CA GLN A 583 -6.12 -7.10 0.65
C GLN A 583 -4.77 -6.51 0.27
N TYR A 584 -4.05 -7.15 -0.65
CA TYR A 584 -2.76 -6.66 -1.13
C TYR A 584 -2.90 -5.23 -1.71
N ARG A 585 -3.92 -4.99 -2.54
CA ARG A 585 -4.14 -3.69 -3.20
C ARG A 585 -4.45 -2.56 -2.21
N VAL A 586 -5.28 -2.79 -1.20
CA VAL A 586 -5.55 -1.76 -0.18
C VAL A 586 -4.32 -1.52 0.71
N GLN A 587 -3.48 -2.54 0.96
CA GLN A 587 -2.23 -2.38 1.69
C GLN A 587 -1.18 -1.63 0.86
N VAL A 588 -1.14 -1.81 -0.47
CA VAL A 588 -0.32 -0.96 -1.37
C VAL A 588 -0.74 0.50 -1.26
N ALA A 589 -2.04 0.81 -1.25
CA ALA A 589 -2.54 2.18 -1.09
C ALA A 589 -2.19 2.80 0.27
N ALA A 590 -1.97 1.97 1.30
CA ALA A 590 -1.60 2.40 2.65
C ALA A 590 -0.08 2.55 2.88
N GLN A 591 0.78 2.17 1.93
CA GLN A 591 2.24 2.19 2.14
C GLN A 591 2.82 3.55 2.53
N ASN A 592 2.23 4.66 2.09
CA ASN A 592 2.72 6.00 2.45
C ASN A 592 2.43 6.42 3.90
N ASN A 593 1.79 5.57 4.70
CA ASN A 593 1.62 5.79 6.13
C ASN A 593 2.95 5.58 6.87
N GLY A 594 3.25 6.48 7.75
CA GLY A 594 4.33 6.45 8.74
C GLY A 594 5.60 5.70 8.35
N TYR A 595 5.55 4.39 8.32
CA TYR A 595 6.75 3.54 8.17
C TYR A 595 6.73 2.61 6.94
N ASN A 596 5.87 2.85 5.97
CA ASN A 596 5.85 2.17 4.66
C ASN A 596 5.91 0.63 4.77
N GLN A 597 4.91 0.03 5.42
CA GLN A 597 4.87 -1.42 5.58
C GLN A 597 4.57 -2.13 4.25
N PRO A 598 5.15 -3.33 3.99
CA PRO A 598 4.90 -4.09 2.78
C PRO A 598 3.45 -4.59 2.72
N PRO A 599 2.89 -4.76 1.52
CA PRO A 599 1.59 -5.40 1.36
C PRO A 599 1.69 -6.92 1.50
N HIS A 600 0.63 -7.54 2.03
CA HIS A 600 0.47 -8.99 2.15
C HIS A 600 -0.85 -9.42 1.49
N THR A 601 -0.86 -10.63 0.94
CA THR A 601 -2.07 -11.30 0.45
C THR A 601 -2.89 -11.86 1.62
N ASP A 602 -4.14 -12.21 1.35
CA ASP A 602 -5.03 -12.91 2.27
C ASP A 602 -4.91 -14.43 2.21
N TYR A 603 -3.85 -14.93 1.56
CA TYR A 603 -3.52 -16.34 1.44
C TYR A 603 -2.02 -16.57 1.62
N TYR A 604 -1.65 -17.74 2.14
CA TYR A 604 -0.29 -18.23 2.24
C TYR A 604 0.14 -18.98 0.97
N ILE A 605 1.37 -18.78 0.53
CA ILE A 605 2.00 -19.52 -0.58
C ILE A 605 3.41 -19.95 -0.21
N ASP A 606 3.83 -21.14 -0.69
CA ASP A 606 5.15 -21.75 -0.44
C ASP A 606 5.64 -22.47 -1.69
N SER A 607 6.93 -22.43 -1.95
CA SER A 607 7.54 -23.08 -3.11
C SER A 607 7.54 -24.60 -3.04
N VAL A 608 7.45 -25.18 -1.83
CA VAL A 608 7.53 -26.64 -1.64
C VAL A 608 6.19 -27.32 -1.87
N GLU A 609 5.08 -26.68 -1.47
CA GLU A 609 3.72 -27.21 -1.59
C GLU A 609 2.82 -26.23 -2.35
N TYR A 610 3.29 -25.75 -3.51
CA TYR A 610 2.57 -24.76 -4.28
C TYR A 610 1.26 -25.29 -4.85
N THR A 611 0.20 -24.57 -4.55
CA THR A 611 -1.08 -24.66 -5.26
C THR A 611 -1.48 -23.22 -5.60
N ARG A 612 -1.88 -22.97 -6.85
CA ARG A 612 -2.38 -21.63 -7.22
C ARG A 612 -3.55 -21.29 -6.32
N PRO A 613 -3.54 -20.10 -5.69
CA PRO A 613 -4.66 -19.63 -4.89
C PRO A 613 -5.98 -19.64 -5.66
N GLU A 614 -7.10 -19.77 -4.96
CA GLU A 614 -8.41 -19.66 -5.57
C GLU A 614 -8.59 -18.28 -6.23
N GLU A 615 -9.41 -18.24 -7.28
CA GLU A 615 -9.81 -16.97 -7.90
C GLU A 615 -10.38 -16.02 -6.84
N GLN A 616 -9.97 -14.76 -6.93
CA GLN A 616 -10.50 -13.72 -6.04
C GLN A 616 -11.94 -13.38 -6.45
N ASP A 617 -12.81 -13.25 -5.45
CA ASP A 617 -14.19 -12.77 -5.65
C ASP A 617 -14.16 -11.25 -5.92
N ILE A 618 -13.86 -10.89 -7.15
CA ILE A 618 -13.79 -9.50 -7.62
C ILE A 618 -14.66 -9.28 -8.86
N TRP A 619 -14.96 -8.04 -9.12
CA TRP A 619 -15.51 -7.62 -10.40
C TRP A 619 -14.85 -6.31 -10.86
N VAL A 620 -14.81 -6.11 -12.17
CA VAL A 620 -14.23 -4.93 -12.81
C VAL A 620 -15.24 -4.32 -13.77
N ASN A 621 -15.11 -3.03 -14.03
CA ASN A 621 -15.94 -2.37 -15.04
C ASN A 621 -15.65 -2.98 -16.43
N SER A 622 -16.68 -3.23 -17.21
CA SER A 622 -16.50 -3.61 -18.62
C SER A 622 -15.90 -2.45 -19.40
N LYS A 623 -14.86 -2.72 -20.18
CA LYS A 623 -14.27 -1.75 -21.13
C LYS A 623 -15.28 -1.30 -22.17
#